data_0b181442d7b53fabc422619ce54a157b
#
_entry.id   0b181442d7b53fabc422619ce54a157b
#
_cell.length_a   1.000
_cell.length_b   1.000
_cell.length_c   1.000
_cell.angle_alpha   90.00
_cell.angle_beta   90.00
_cell.angle_gamma   90.00
#
_symmetry.space_group_name_H-M   'P 1'
#
loop_
_entity.id
_entity.type
_entity.pdbx_description
1 polymer ?
#
loop_
_entity_poly.entity_id
_entity_poly.type
_entity_poly.pdbx_seq_one_letter_code
_entity_poly.pdbx_strand_id
1 'polypeptide(L)'
;MLVEIGGFDPRLDRIGDALLSNGDILLQQEIVARGHAAVYDPAMCVHHAVPRARLTQAWFRRRHYWQGVSDVFMQDIQQSIPARERVRRAARTAWKLARSRHALRALLLPAEDPMTFTSKCWAWNEVGRVSALLRPARR
;
A
#
# COMPACT_ATOMS: atom_id res chain seq x y z
N MET A 1 23.18 13.49 -5.33
CA MET A 1 21.91 12.91 -5.87
C MET A 1 20.88 12.63 -4.77
N LEU A 2 21.04 11.62 -3.86
CA LEU A 2 20.00 11.33 -2.82
C LEU A 2 19.73 12.54 -1.92
N VAL A 3 20.74 13.28 -1.51
CA VAL A 3 20.62 14.51 -0.71
C VAL A 3 19.87 15.61 -1.47
N GLU A 4 20.14 15.78 -2.76
CA GLU A 4 19.49 16.78 -3.63
C GLU A 4 18.00 16.46 -3.88
N ILE A 5 17.63 15.17 -3.82
CA ILE A 5 16.24 14.72 -3.93
C ILE A 5 15.50 14.85 -2.60
N GLY A 6 16.22 15.01 -1.48
CA GLY A 6 15.62 15.07 -0.14
C GLY A 6 15.44 13.71 0.52
N GLY A 7 15.94 12.62 -0.08
CA GLY A 7 15.85 11.27 0.45
C GLY A 7 14.44 10.65 0.36
N PHE A 8 14.09 9.82 1.34
CA PHE A 8 12.77 9.19 1.42
C PHE A 8 11.71 10.18 1.94
N ASP A 9 10.53 10.16 1.35
CA ASP A 9 9.41 11.00 1.79
C ASP A 9 8.87 10.50 3.14
N PRO A 10 8.94 11.31 4.22
CA PRO A 10 8.52 10.89 5.56
C PRO A 10 7.02 10.58 5.67
N ARG A 11 6.20 11.06 4.71
CA ARG A 11 4.76 10.76 4.68
C ARG A 11 4.46 9.29 4.37
N LEU A 12 5.42 8.57 3.77
CA LEU A 12 5.35 7.13 3.49
C LEU A 12 6.18 6.30 4.47
N ASP A 13 6.69 6.92 5.52
CA ASP A 13 7.50 6.23 6.52
C ASP A 13 6.66 5.43 7.52
N ARG A 14 7.29 4.41 8.11
CA ARG A 14 6.69 3.59 9.16
C ARG A 14 6.73 4.33 10.48
N ILE A 15 5.60 4.90 10.90
CA ILE A 15 5.47 5.62 12.16
C ILE A 15 4.58 4.82 13.11
N GLY A 16 5.11 4.45 14.27
CA GLY A 16 4.42 3.65 15.25
C GLY A 16 3.94 2.32 14.67
N ASP A 17 2.67 2.03 14.82
CA ASP A 17 2.05 0.79 14.33
C ASP A 17 1.67 0.80 12.83
N ALA A 18 1.85 1.89 12.14
CA ALA A 18 1.57 1.99 10.71
C ALA A 18 2.61 1.22 9.89
N LEU A 19 2.15 0.34 9.00
CA LEU A 19 3.02 -0.41 8.08
C LEU A 19 3.02 0.26 6.70
N LEU A 20 3.19 1.59 6.65
CA LEU A 20 3.31 2.32 5.39
C LEU A 20 4.49 1.81 4.56
N SER A 21 4.42 2.00 3.27
CA SER A 21 5.40 1.55 2.28
C SER A 21 5.34 2.43 1.03
N ASN A 22 6.03 2.02 -0.03
CA ASN A 22 6.13 2.71 -1.31
C ASN A 22 7.08 3.92 -1.30
N GLY A 23 7.76 4.22 -0.19
CA GLY A 23 8.78 5.27 -0.14
C GLY A 23 9.93 5.00 -1.09
N ASP A 24 10.36 3.74 -1.20
CA ASP A 24 11.36 3.24 -2.15
C ASP A 24 10.89 3.39 -3.60
N ILE A 25 9.64 3.06 -3.89
CA ILE A 25 9.04 3.21 -5.23
C ILE A 25 8.96 4.68 -5.62
N LEU A 26 8.48 5.54 -4.72
CA LEU A 26 8.39 6.98 -4.98
C LEU A 26 9.78 7.58 -5.25
N LEU A 27 10.77 7.24 -4.43
CA LEU A 27 12.15 7.69 -4.61
C LEU A 27 12.72 7.24 -5.95
N GLN A 28 12.51 5.97 -6.33
CA GLN A 28 12.94 5.44 -7.63
C GLN A 28 12.29 6.20 -8.79
N GLN A 29 10.99 6.49 -8.71
CA GLN A 29 10.28 7.25 -9.73
C GLN A 29 10.83 8.68 -9.86
N GLU A 30 11.15 9.34 -8.76
CA GLU A 30 11.77 10.66 -8.79
C GLU A 30 13.18 10.66 -9.39
N ILE A 31 13.98 9.63 -9.09
CA ILE A 31 15.32 9.44 -9.69
C ILE A 31 15.20 9.29 -11.20
N VAL A 32 14.28 8.47 -11.67
CA VAL A 32 14.06 8.24 -13.12
C VAL A 32 13.50 9.50 -13.79
N ALA A 33 12.57 10.21 -13.15
CA ALA A 33 12.00 11.46 -13.68
C ALA A 33 13.06 12.57 -13.85
N ARG A 34 14.16 12.52 -13.11
CA ARG A 34 15.31 13.43 -13.25
C ARG A 34 16.33 12.98 -14.31
N GLY A 35 16.01 11.94 -15.09
CA GLY A 35 16.84 11.45 -16.18
C GLY A 35 17.93 10.44 -15.77
N HIS A 36 17.89 9.93 -14.53
CA HIS A 36 18.81 8.88 -14.12
C HIS A 36 18.22 7.50 -14.41
N ALA A 37 19.08 6.54 -14.75
CA ALA A 37 18.68 5.15 -14.96
C ALA A 37 18.62 4.37 -13.65
N ALA A 38 17.59 3.53 -13.48
CA ALA A 38 17.58 2.46 -12.50
C ALA A 38 18.22 1.22 -13.15
N VAL A 39 19.29 0.70 -12.54
CA VAL A 39 20.02 -0.46 -13.06
C VAL A 39 19.82 -1.64 -12.11
N TYR A 40 19.47 -2.79 -12.66
CA TYR A 40 19.47 -4.05 -11.92
C TYR A 40 20.86 -4.68 -12.02
N ASP A 41 21.48 -4.94 -10.86
CA ASP A 41 22.74 -5.65 -10.76
C ASP A 41 22.53 -6.94 -9.95
N PRO A 42 22.65 -8.13 -10.57
CA PRO A 42 22.47 -9.40 -9.89
C PRO A 42 23.53 -9.71 -8.82
N ALA A 43 24.67 -9.00 -8.84
CA ALA A 43 25.70 -9.11 -7.82
C ALA A 43 25.34 -8.38 -6.53
N MET A 44 24.42 -7.43 -6.58
CA MET A 44 23.88 -6.73 -5.40
C MET A 44 22.84 -7.62 -4.70
N CYS A 45 23.31 -8.49 -3.83
CA CYS A 45 22.47 -9.41 -3.07
C CYS A 45 22.46 -9.02 -1.59
N VAL A 46 21.26 -8.96 -0.99
CA VAL A 46 21.08 -8.73 0.44
C VAL A 46 20.25 -9.84 1.06
N HIS A 47 20.64 -10.29 2.26
CA HIS A 47 19.86 -11.24 3.04
C HIS A 47 18.86 -10.51 3.91
N HIS A 48 17.57 -10.71 3.61
CA HIS A 48 16.50 -10.08 4.38
C HIS A 48 16.02 -11.01 5.51
N ALA A 49 16.35 -10.68 6.75
CA ALA A 49 15.84 -11.40 7.90
C ALA A 49 14.35 -11.12 8.11
N VAL A 50 13.51 -12.15 7.99
CA VAL A 50 12.06 -12.04 8.23
C VAL A 50 11.72 -12.66 9.59
N PRO A 51 11.34 -11.86 10.60
CA PRO A 51 10.92 -12.38 11.89
C PRO A 51 9.67 -13.28 11.77
N ARG A 52 9.62 -14.36 12.58
CA ARG A 52 8.47 -15.29 12.59
C ARG A 52 7.12 -14.62 12.78
N ALA A 53 7.06 -13.55 13.56
CA ALA A 53 5.85 -12.76 13.76
C ALA A 53 5.26 -12.18 12.44
N ARG A 54 6.08 -12.01 11.41
CA ARG A 54 5.65 -11.57 10.08
C ARG A 54 5.15 -12.70 9.19
N LEU A 55 5.28 -13.97 9.59
CA LEU A 55 4.86 -15.15 8.85
C LEU A 55 3.46 -15.62 9.28
N THR A 56 2.61 -14.72 9.78
CA THR A 56 1.26 -15.02 10.24
C THR A 56 0.21 -14.41 9.31
N GLN A 57 -0.93 -15.08 9.15
CA GLN A 57 -2.04 -14.54 8.37
C GLN A 57 -2.51 -13.17 8.90
N ALA A 58 -2.47 -12.96 10.22
CA ALA A 58 -2.83 -11.69 10.84
C ALA A 58 -1.90 -10.55 10.38
N TRP A 59 -0.60 -10.82 10.33
CA TRP A 59 0.37 -9.84 9.86
C TRP A 59 0.16 -9.52 8.36
N PHE A 60 -0.05 -10.53 7.51
CA PHE A 60 -0.29 -10.32 6.09
C PHE A 60 -1.56 -9.50 5.83
N ARG A 61 -2.67 -9.79 6.53
CA ARG A 61 -3.88 -8.96 6.43
C ARG A 61 -3.62 -7.50 6.78
N ARG A 62 -2.95 -7.25 7.91
CA ARG A 62 -2.56 -5.92 8.34
C ARG A 62 -1.62 -5.25 7.32
N ARG A 63 -0.65 -5.98 6.79
CA ARG A 63 0.29 -5.48 5.77
C ARG A 63 -0.45 -5.08 4.48
N HIS A 64 -1.40 -5.88 4.01
CA HIS A 64 -2.20 -5.56 2.83
C HIS A 64 -3.13 -4.37 3.06
N TYR A 65 -3.75 -4.24 4.22
CA TYR A 65 -4.50 -3.04 4.57
C TYR A 65 -3.62 -1.78 4.45
N TRP A 66 -2.43 -1.81 5.06
CA TRP A 66 -1.50 -0.68 4.99
C TRP A 66 -0.91 -0.46 3.60
N GLN A 67 -0.79 -1.50 2.77
CA GLN A 67 -0.44 -1.34 1.38
C GLN A 67 -1.49 -0.52 0.63
N GLY A 68 -2.78 -0.82 0.82
CA GLY A 68 -3.86 -0.03 0.23
C GLY A 68 -3.86 1.43 0.68
N VAL A 69 -3.53 1.69 1.96
CA VAL A 69 -3.34 3.05 2.48
C VAL A 69 -2.16 3.74 1.79
N SER A 70 -1.03 3.06 1.67
CA SER A 70 0.20 3.58 1.06
C SER A 70 0.01 3.94 -0.41
N ASP A 71 -0.73 3.11 -1.16
CA ASP A 71 -1.02 3.35 -2.57
C ASP A 71 -1.78 4.66 -2.78
N VAL A 72 -2.78 4.92 -1.92
CA VAL A 72 -3.54 6.17 -1.99
C VAL A 72 -2.69 7.37 -1.58
N PHE A 73 -1.87 7.24 -0.54
CA PHE A 73 -1.00 8.32 -0.09
C PHE A 73 0.07 8.65 -1.14
N MET A 74 0.68 7.66 -1.77
CA MET A 74 1.63 7.87 -2.86
C MET A 74 0.98 8.61 -4.03
N GLN A 75 -0.24 8.21 -4.44
CA GLN A 75 -0.99 8.92 -5.48
C GLN A 75 -1.31 10.37 -5.09
N ASP A 76 -1.69 10.61 -3.84
CA ASP A 76 -2.01 11.95 -3.34
C ASP A 76 -0.79 12.87 -3.28
N ILE A 77 0.39 12.32 -2.96
CA ILE A 77 1.66 13.02 -3.03
C ILE A 77 2.00 13.43 -4.48
N GLN A 78 1.79 12.53 -5.43
CA GLN A 78 2.14 12.76 -6.83
C GLN A 78 1.16 13.68 -7.58
N GLN A 79 -0.14 13.59 -7.28
CA GLN A 79 -1.17 14.22 -8.11
C GLN A 79 -2.21 15.03 -7.34
N SER A 80 -2.13 15.12 -6.01
CA SER A 80 -3.07 15.85 -5.15
C SER A 80 -4.55 15.53 -5.47
N ILE A 81 -5.06 14.43 -4.92
CA ILE A 81 -6.42 13.94 -5.22
C ILE A 81 -7.47 14.89 -4.63
N PRO A 82 -8.32 15.54 -5.45
CA PRO A 82 -9.37 16.44 -4.97
C PRO A 82 -10.38 15.73 -4.05
N ALA A 83 -10.91 16.44 -3.04
CA ALA A 83 -11.83 15.86 -2.05
C ALA A 83 -13.04 15.15 -2.69
N ARG A 84 -13.65 15.74 -3.72
CA ARG A 84 -14.77 15.15 -4.46
C ARG A 84 -14.38 13.81 -5.10
N GLU A 85 -13.18 13.75 -5.69
CA GLU A 85 -12.67 12.54 -6.33
C GLU A 85 -12.33 11.46 -5.29
N ARG A 86 -11.80 11.84 -4.12
CA ARG A 86 -11.56 10.91 -2.99
C ARG A 86 -12.87 10.23 -2.58
N VAL A 87 -13.93 11.00 -2.33
CA VAL A 87 -15.26 10.46 -1.95
C VAL A 87 -15.81 9.56 -3.06
N ARG A 88 -15.73 9.98 -4.33
CA ARG A 88 -16.22 9.20 -5.47
C ARG A 88 -15.49 7.85 -5.59
N ARG A 89 -14.16 7.85 -5.44
CA ARG A 89 -13.34 6.62 -5.51
C ARG A 89 -13.64 5.72 -4.32
N ALA A 90 -13.73 6.28 -3.11
CA ALA A 90 -14.08 5.52 -1.90
C ALA A 90 -15.44 4.83 -2.05
N ALA A 91 -16.48 5.57 -2.46
CA ALA A 91 -17.82 5.03 -2.68
C ALA A 91 -17.83 3.92 -3.74
N ARG A 92 -17.12 4.12 -4.87
CA ARG A 92 -17.01 3.10 -5.94
C ARG A 92 -16.34 1.82 -5.45
N THR A 93 -15.25 1.95 -4.70
CA THR A 93 -14.52 0.79 -4.15
C THR A 93 -15.35 0.07 -3.09
N ALA A 94 -15.96 0.80 -2.16
CA ALA A 94 -16.85 0.23 -1.15
C ALA A 94 -18.05 -0.50 -1.78
N TRP A 95 -18.65 0.10 -2.81
CA TRP A 95 -19.74 -0.53 -3.57
C TRP A 95 -19.32 -1.84 -4.24
N LYS A 96 -18.14 -1.87 -4.88
CA LYS A 96 -17.60 -3.11 -5.50
C LYS A 96 -17.40 -4.21 -4.44
N LEU A 97 -16.82 -3.85 -3.28
CA LEU A 97 -16.64 -4.79 -2.17
C LEU A 97 -17.98 -5.32 -1.66
N ALA A 98 -18.97 -4.45 -1.42
CA ALA A 98 -20.27 -4.82 -0.89
C ALA A 98 -21.08 -5.70 -1.85
N ARG A 99 -20.91 -5.56 -3.17
CA ARG A 99 -21.59 -6.41 -4.16
C ARG A 99 -20.87 -7.71 -4.45
N SER A 100 -19.61 -7.83 -4.09
CA SER A 100 -18.82 -9.04 -4.33
C SER A 100 -18.99 -10.05 -3.22
N ARG A 101 -19.73 -11.14 -3.50
CA ARG A 101 -19.85 -12.27 -2.56
C ARG A 101 -18.50 -12.86 -2.18
N HIS A 102 -17.56 -12.87 -3.13
CA HIS A 102 -16.18 -13.31 -2.86
C HIS A 102 -15.45 -12.38 -1.90
N ALA A 103 -15.54 -11.06 -2.08
CA ALA A 103 -14.92 -10.10 -1.17
C ALA A 103 -15.52 -10.17 0.23
N LEU A 104 -16.85 -10.26 0.35
CA LEU A 104 -17.54 -10.40 1.64
C LEU A 104 -17.12 -11.68 2.36
N ARG A 105 -17.12 -12.82 1.66
CA ARG A 105 -16.64 -14.09 2.22
C ARG A 105 -15.18 -13.98 2.65
N ALA A 106 -14.32 -13.39 1.82
CA ALA A 106 -12.91 -13.20 2.11
C ALA A 106 -12.68 -12.32 3.36
N LEU A 107 -13.53 -11.33 3.62
CA LEU A 107 -13.42 -10.48 4.82
C LEU A 107 -13.91 -11.20 6.08
N LEU A 108 -15.03 -11.95 5.99
CA LEU A 108 -15.76 -12.46 7.15
C LEU A 108 -15.32 -13.88 7.55
N LEU A 109 -15.05 -14.77 6.59
CA LEU A 109 -14.77 -16.17 6.87
C LEU A 109 -13.26 -16.43 7.08
N PRO A 110 -12.87 -17.46 7.84
CA PRO A 110 -11.50 -17.94 7.89
C PRO A 110 -10.97 -18.30 6.50
N ALA A 111 -9.67 -18.18 6.30
CA ALA A 111 -8.99 -18.61 5.08
C ALA A 111 -8.15 -19.84 5.41
N GLU A 112 -8.55 -21.00 4.93
CA GLU A 112 -7.89 -22.28 5.21
C GLU A 112 -6.91 -22.68 4.08
N ASP A 113 -7.15 -22.18 2.87
CA ASP A 113 -6.34 -22.46 1.70
C ASP A 113 -5.66 -21.18 1.13
N PRO A 114 -4.58 -21.32 0.35
CA PRO A 114 -3.83 -20.18 -0.18
C PRO A 114 -4.65 -19.26 -1.09
N MET A 115 -5.57 -19.77 -1.88
CA MET A 115 -6.38 -18.97 -2.82
C MET A 115 -7.37 -18.08 -2.05
N THR A 116 -8.08 -18.66 -1.07
CA THR A 116 -8.98 -17.91 -0.18
C THR A 116 -8.19 -16.87 0.61
N PHE A 117 -6.98 -17.21 1.08
CA PHE A 117 -6.14 -16.26 1.79
C PHE A 117 -5.66 -15.11 0.90
N THR A 118 -5.28 -15.38 -0.35
CA THR A 118 -4.92 -14.33 -1.32
C THR A 118 -6.10 -13.38 -1.57
N SER A 119 -7.29 -13.93 -1.75
CA SER A 119 -8.53 -13.13 -1.91
C SER A 119 -8.80 -12.25 -0.68
N LYS A 120 -8.52 -12.78 0.52
CA LYS A 120 -8.64 -12.06 1.79
C LYS A 120 -7.64 -10.89 1.87
N CYS A 121 -6.39 -11.12 1.49
CA CYS A 121 -5.36 -10.08 1.42
C CYS A 121 -5.74 -8.97 0.45
N TRP A 122 -6.25 -9.32 -0.73
CA TRP A 122 -6.77 -8.36 -1.70
C TRP A 122 -7.94 -7.53 -1.11
N ALA A 123 -8.91 -8.17 -0.50
CA ALA A 123 -10.05 -7.46 0.10
C ALA A 123 -9.60 -6.48 1.20
N TRP A 124 -8.63 -6.85 2.04
CA TRP A 124 -8.06 -5.95 3.05
C TRP A 124 -7.27 -4.79 2.43
N ASN A 125 -6.61 -4.99 1.28
CA ASN A 125 -5.99 -3.89 0.54
C ASN A 125 -7.05 -2.86 0.10
N GLU A 126 -8.15 -3.31 -0.48
CA GLU A 126 -9.25 -2.43 -0.90
C GLU A 126 -9.91 -1.70 0.30
N VAL A 127 -10.05 -2.37 1.46
CA VAL A 127 -10.49 -1.70 2.71
C VAL A 127 -9.51 -0.61 3.11
N GLY A 128 -8.21 -0.86 3.03
CA GLY A 128 -7.16 0.14 3.28
C GLY A 128 -7.28 1.35 2.35
N ARG A 129 -7.50 1.12 1.05
CA ARG A 129 -7.72 2.19 0.06
C ARG A 129 -8.95 3.06 0.39
N VAL A 130 -10.09 2.44 0.72
CA VAL A 130 -11.30 3.17 1.15
C VAL A 130 -11.00 4.01 2.39
N SER A 131 -10.37 3.42 3.39
CA SER A 131 -10.00 4.10 4.63
C SER A 131 -9.12 5.33 4.37
N ALA A 132 -8.10 5.21 3.51
CA ALA A 132 -7.20 6.31 3.17
C ALA A 132 -7.89 7.42 2.38
N LEU A 133 -8.77 7.06 1.43
CA LEU A 133 -9.53 8.03 0.64
C LEU A 133 -10.49 8.88 1.49
N LEU A 134 -11.00 8.33 2.60
CA LEU A 134 -11.90 9.04 3.52
C LEU A 134 -11.15 9.86 4.61
N ARG A 135 -9.83 9.69 4.74
CA ARG A 135 -9.01 10.50 5.65
C ARG A 135 -8.65 11.84 4.98
N PRO A 136 -8.45 12.91 5.76
CA PRO A 136 -7.90 14.14 5.22
C PRO A 136 -6.52 13.87 4.61
N ALA A 137 -6.18 14.66 3.56
CA ALA A 137 -4.85 14.60 2.96
C ALA A 137 -3.77 14.85 4.03
N ARG A 138 -2.73 14.05 4.07
CA ARG A 138 -1.54 14.33 4.88
C ARG A 138 -0.75 15.46 4.18
N ARG A 139 -0.78 16.63 4.77
CA ARG A 139 0.05 17.76 4.35
C ARG A 139 1.42 17.69 4.97
#